data_26ebbaf20b0bcb5bb01de3374f2a4d6d
#
_entry.id   26ebbaf20b0bcb5bb01de3374f2a4d6d
#
_cell.length_a   1.000
_cell.length_b   1.000
_cell.length_c   1.000
_cell.angle_alpha   90.00
_cell.angle_beta   90.00
_cell.angle_gamma   90.00
#
_symmetry.space_group_name_H-M   'P 1'
#
loop_
_entity.id
_entity.type
_entity.pdbx_description
1 polymer ?
#
loop_
_entity_poly.entity_id
_entity_poly.type
_entity_poly.pdbx_seq_one_letter_code
_entity_poly.pdbx_strand_id
1 'polypeptide(L)'
;GSSNPATDVETIVMAAHFLKEIGIQGVKLHLNTLGNPESRAAYRQALIDYLTPLKETLSKDSQRRLEENPLRVLDSKEKEDKVAVENAPSILDFLDEESQTHFDAVRQMLENLGVDYIIDTNMVRGLDYYNHTIFEFITEIEGNDLTVCAGGRYDGLVAYFGGPETAGFGFGLGVERLLLILEKQGVALPIENALDVYIAVLGDGANVKALELVQALRQQGFKAERDYLNRKLKAQFKSADVFAAKTLITLGESEVESGQVTVKNNQTREEVQVSLETISQNFSEIFEKLGFYTQ
;
A
#
# COMPACT_ATOMS: atom_id res chain seq x y z
N GLY A 1 -20.34 -11.37 -1.89
CA GLY A 1 -21.49 -12.25 -2.08
C GLY A 1 -22.02 -12.86 -0.78
N SER A 2 -21.46 -12.47 0.39
CA SER A 2 -21.90 -12.99 1.69
C SER A 2 -22.31 -11.86 2.63
N SER A 3 -23.48 -11.98 3.24
CA SER A 3 -23.97 -11.10 4.31
C SER A 3 -23.54 -11.56 5.71
N ASN A 4 -22.81 -12.69 5.80
CA ASN A 4 -22.40 -13.25 7.09
C ASN A 4 -21.35 -12.31 7.76
N PRO A 5 -21.53 -11.94 9.05
CA PRO A 5 -20.58 -11.11 9.79
C PRO A 5 -19.15 -11.67 9.82
N ALA A 6 -18.98 -12.98 9.70
CA ALA A 6 -17.65 -13.59 9.61
C ALA A 6 -16.84 -13.12 8.39
N THR A 7 -17.50 -12.72 7.30
CA THR A 7 -16.81 -12.15 6.11
C THR A 7 -16.19 -10.79 6.43
N ASP A 8 -16.84 -9.98 7.25
CA ASP A 8 -16.34 -8.68 7.70
C ASP A 8 -15.08 -8.91 8.54
N VAL A 9 -15.18 -9.82 9.51
CA VAL A 9 -14.09 -10.15 10.44
C VAL A 9 -12.88 -10.73 9.70
N GLU A 10 -13.08 -11.69 8.77
CA GLU A 10 -12.01 -12.28 7.99
C GLU A 10 -11.23 -11.20 7.22
N THR A 11 -11.94 -10.28 6.58
CA THR A 11 -11.33 -9.19 5.81
C THR A 11 -10.58 -8.20 6.71
N ILE A 12 -11.13 -7.85 7.88
CA ILE A 12 -10.46 -6.99 8.86
C ILE A 12 -9.19 -7.67 9.40
N VAL A 13 -9.27 -8.95 9.76
CA VAL A 13 -8.12 -9.72 10.27
C VAL A 13 -7.03 -9.86 9.21
N MET A 14 -7.41 -10.10 7.95
CA MET A 14 -6.46 -10.14 6.82
C MET A 14 -5.72 -8.80 6.70
N ALA A 15 -6.42 -7.66 6.77
CA ALA A 15 -5.78 -6.35 6.73
C ALA A 15 -4.86 -6.13 7.95
N ALA A 16 -5.28 -6.52 9.16
CA ALA A 16 -4.46 -6.44 10.37
C ALA A 16 -3.18 -7.26 10.25
N HIS A 17 -3.28 -8.51 9.78
CA HIS A 17 -2.12 -9.38 9.54
C HIS A 17 -1.17 -8.78 8.51
N PHE A 18 -1.69 -8.29 7.39
CA PHE A 18 -0.87 -7.64 6.37
C PHE A 18 -0.07 -6.47 6.93
N LEU A 19 -0.72 -5.55 7.68
CA LEU A 19 -0.04 -4.40 8.28
C LEU A 19 1.05 -4.82 9.27
N LYS A 20 0.79 -5.89 10.04
CA LYS A 20 1.77 -6.46 10.96
C LYS A 20 2.96 -7.10 10.23
N GLU A 21 2.71 -7.91 9.19
CA GLU A 21 3.75 -8.62 8.43
C GLU A 21 4.72 -7.67 7.72
N ILE A 22 4.22 -6.54 7.21
CA ILE A 22 5.09 -5.51 6.62
C ILE A 22 5.82 -4.65 7.67
N GLY A 23 5.57 -4.88 8.98
CA GLY A 23 6.32 -4.28 10.08
C GLY A 23 5.80 -2.95 10.59
N ILE A 24 4.60 -2.50 10.21
CA ILE A 24 4.02 -1.27 10.74
C ILE A 24 3.63 -1.45 12.22
N GLN A 25 4.06 -0.51 13.06
CA GLN A 25 3.81 -0.49 14.49
C GLN A 25 2.73 0.52 14.87
N GLY A 26 2.11 0.31 16.05
CA GLY A 26 1.20 1.29 16.67
C GLY A 26 -0.12 1.50 15.92
N VAL A 27 -0.53 0.54 15.09
CA VAL A 27 -1.80 0.61 14.36
C VAL A 27 -2.94 0.22 15.29
N LYS A 28 -4.00 1.03 15.30
CA LYS A 28 -5.24 0.79 16.05
C LYS A 28 -6.39 0.56 15.07
N LEU A 29 -7.21 -0.45 15.34
CA LEU A 29 -8.44 -0.69 14.62
C LEU A 29 -9.56 0.15 15.23
N HIS A 30 -10.10 1.09 14.47
CA HIS A 30 -11.34 1.79 14.78
C HIS A 30 -12.49 1.08 14.07
N LEU A 31 -13.57 0.82 14.79
CA LEU A 31 -14.73 0.06 14.34
C LEU A 31 -16.00 0.85 14.62
N ASN A 32 -16.92 0.87 13.66
CA ASN A 32 -18.26 1.42 13.83
C ASN A 32 -19.26 0.64 12.96
N THR A 33 -20.51 0.99 13.06
CA THR A 33 -21.58 0.53 12.14
C THR A 33 -22.41 1.72 11.67
N LEU A 34 -22.94 1.63 10.46
CA LEU A 34 -23.91 2.57 9.93
C LEU A 34 -25.35 2.01 9.99
N GLY A 35 -25.49 0.76 10.46
CA GLY A 35 -26.74 0.03 10.41
C GLY A 35 -27.26 -0.21 8.99
N ASN A 36 -28.49 -0.63 8.90
CA ASN A 36 -29.24 -0.71 7.65
C ASN A 36 -29.79 0.68 7.24
N PRO A 37 -30.48 0.82 6.08
CA PRO A 37 -31.02 2.09 5.64
C PRO A 37 -32.00 2.75 6.62
N GLU A 38 -32.81 1.95 7.34
CA GLU A 38 -33.79 2.41 8.31
C GLU A 38 -33.12 2.99 9.56
N SER A 39 -32.18 2.28 10.14
CA SER A 39 -31.35 2.73 11.26
C SER A 39 -30.59 4.02 10.94
N ARG A 40 -30.00 4.05 9.71
CA ARG A 40 -29.28 5.23 9.23
C ARG A 40 -30.19 6.45 9.03
N ALA A 41 -31.41 6.25 8.53
CA ALA A 41 -32.38 7.34 8.35
C ALA A 41 -32.84 7.92 9.70
N ALA A 42 -33.13 7.07 10.67
CA ALA A 42 -33.49 7.50 12.04
C ALA A 42 -32.34 8.29 12.69
N TYR A 43 -31.12 7.78 12.61
CA TYR A 43 -29.94 8.46 13.14
C TYR A 43 -29.67 9.80 12.45
N ARG A 44 -29.80 9.84 11.11
CA ARG A 44 -29.65 11.08 10.34
C ARG A 44 -30.61 12.16 10.84
N GLN A 45 -31.86 11.81 11.11
CA GLN A 45 -32.85 12.77 11.63
C GLN A 45 -32.46 13.26 13.03
N ALA A 46 -32.04 12.35 13.91
CA ALA A 46 -31.59 12.71 15.26
C ALA A 46 -30.38 13.67 15.24
N LEU A 47 -29.44 13.46 14.33
CA LEU A 47 -28.31 14.37 14.12
C LEU A 47 -28.75 15.75 13.61
N ILE A 48 -29.69 15.82 12.69
CA ILE A 48 -30.26 17.09 12.21
C ILE A 48 -30.89 17.83 13.37
N ASP A 49 -31.73 17.16 14.15
CA ASP A 49 -32.43 17.76 15.29
C ASP A 49 -31.44 18.26 16.35
N TYR A 50 -30.37 17.53 16.61
CA TYR A 50 -29.32 17.88 17.54
C TYR A 50 -28.44 19.05 17.05
N LEU A 51 -28.01 19.03 15.78
CA LEU A 51 -27.07 20.02 15.25
C LEU A 51 -27.72 21.31 14.76
N THR A 52 -29.00 21.30 14.42
CA THR A 52 -29.71 22.50 13.93
C THR A 52 -29.63 23.68 14.91
N PRO A 53 -29.86 23.51 16.24
CA PRO A 53 -29.70 24.58 17.21
C PRO A 53 -28.24 25.09 17.34
N LEU A 54 -27.26 24.26 16.97
CA LEU A 54 -25.83 24.56 17.06
C LEU A 54 -25.26 25.10 15.74
N LYS A 55 -26.07 25.25 14.68
CA LYS A 55 -25.63 25.57 13.32
C LYS A 55 -24.69 26.77 13.26
N GLU A 56 -24.99 27.84 13.97
CA GLU A 56 -24.20 29.08 13.96
C GLU A 56 -22.82 28.92 14.65
N THR A 57 -22.62 27.87 15.45
CA THR A 57 -21.34 27.55 16.11
C THR A 57 -20.46 26.61 15.27
N LEU A 58 -21.01 26.01 14.21
CA LEU A 58 -20.29 25.13 13.32
C LEU A 58 -19.42 25.91 12.34
N SER A 59 -18.36 25.27 11.86
CA SER A 59 -17.58 25.78 10.73
C SER A 59 -18.44 25.93 9.49
N LYS A 60 -18.06 26.82 8.56
CA LYS A 60 -18.83 27.05 7.32
C LYS A 60 -18.98 25.77 6.48
N ASP A 61 -17.98 24.91 6.49
CA ASP A 61 -18.06 23.63 5.80
C ASP A 61 -19.07 22.69 6.48
N SER A 62 -19.05 22.63 7.80
CA SER A 62 -20.00 21.81 8.56
C SER A 62 -21.43 22.36 8.54
N GLN A 63 -21.63 23.66 8.42
CA GLN A 63 -22.98 24.24 8.15
C GLN A 63 -23.54 23.74 6.80
N ARG A 64 -22.72 23.67 5.75
CA ARG A 64 -23.11 23.09 4.47
C ARG A 64 -23.36 21.58 4.59
N ARG A 65 -22.46 20.85 5.25
CA ARG A 65 -22.60 19.40 5.49
C ARG A 65 -23.87 19.05 6.25
N LEU A 66 -24.28 19.88 7.21
CA LEU A 66 -25.55 19.67 7.93
C LEU A 66 -26.75 19.59 6.98
N GLU A 67 -26.74 20.37 5.91
CA GLU A 67 -27.81 20.36 4.90
C GLU A 67 -27.69 19.20 3.91
N GLU A 68 -26.47 18.90 3.45
CA GLU A 68 -26.20 17.87 2.42
C GLU A 68 -26.12 16.47 3.03
N ASN A 69 -25.25 16.27 4.02
CA ASN A 69 -24.99 15.00 4.69
C ASN A 69 -24.52 15.23 6.13
N PRO A 70 -25.45 15.29 7.11
CA PRO A 70 -25.13 15.63 8.51
C PRO A 70 -24.16 14.67 9.19
N LEU A 71 -24.07 13.39 8.75
CA LEU A 71 -23.10 12.45 9.28
C LEU A 71 -21.64 12.94 9.05
N ARG A 72 -21.40 13.71 7.98
CA ARG A 72 -20.07 14.26 7.68
C ARG A 72 -19.62 15.38 8.64
N VAL A 73 -20.52 15.89 9.46
CA VAL A 73 -20.16 16.84 10.55
C VAL A 73 -19.35 16.14 11.64
N LEU A 74 -19.66 14.86 11.91
CA LEU A 74 -18.98 14.04 12.92
C LEU A 74 -17.49 13.85 12.62
N ASP A 75 -17.12 13.78 11.33
CA ASP A 75 -15.75 13.58 10.83
C ASP A 75 -15.00 14.91 10.59
N SER A 76 -15.51 16.02 11.13
CA SER A 76 -14.84 17.31 10.97
C SER A 76 -13.56 17.39 11.81
N LYS A 77 -12.53 18.01 11.22
CA LYS A 77 -11.25 18.28 11.90
C LYS A 77 -11.22 19.64 12.61
N GLU A 78 -12.20 20.48 12.34
CA GLU A 78 -12.30 21.82 12.94
C GLU A 78 -12.61 21.73 14.44
N LYS A 79 -11.97 22.57 15.23
CA LYS A 79 -12.09 22.52 16.70
C LYS A 79 -13.51 22.82 17.17
N GLU A 80 -14.17 23.82 16.58
CA GLU A 80 -15.53 24.18 16.89
C GLU A 80 -16.52 23.05 16.61
N ASP A 81 -16.33 22.32 15.51
CA ASP A 81 -17.18 21.19 15.14
C ASP A 81 -16.98 20.02 16.12
N LYS A 82 -15.73 19.74 16.52
CA LYS A 82 -15.43 18.69 17.51
C LYS A 82 -16.12 18.95 18.85
N VAL A 83 -16.17 20.21 19.29
CA VAL A 83 -16.90 20.59 20.50
C VAL A 83 -18.40 20.39 20.29
N ALA A 84 -18.93 20.78 19.14
CA ALA A 84 -20.35 20.63 18.85
C ALA A 84 -20.82 19.17 18.80
N VAL A 85 -19.97 18.24 18.33
CA VAL A 85 -20.33 16.81 18.23
C VAL A 85 -19.98 15.98 19.48
N GLU A 86 -19.33 16.55 20.47
CA GLU A 86 -18.90 15.83 21.69
C GLU A 86 -20.04 15.08 22.39
N ASN A 87 -21.24 15.68 22.41
CA ASN A 87 -22.43 15.07 22.99
C ASN A 87 -23.51 14.72 21.96
N ALA A 88 -23.09 14.52 20.71
CA ALA A 88 -24.01 14.09 19.66
C ALA A 88 -24.57 12.69 19.95
N PRO A 89 -25.79 12.38 19.52
CA PRO A 89 -26.35 11.04 19.65
C PRO A 89 -25.47 10.02 18.92
N SER A 90 -25.38 8.80 19.47
CA SER A 90 -24.63 7.71 18.84
C SER A 90 -25.50 6.93 17.87
N ILE A 91 -24.95 6.50 16.73
CA ILE A 91 -25.63 5.58 15.80
C ILE A 91 -26.06 4.28 16.49
N LEU A 92 -25.32 3.86 17.52
CA LEU A 92 -25.61 2.62 18.26
C LEU A 92 -26.95 2.65 18.98
N ASP A 93 -27.49 3.84 19.29
CA ASP A 93 -28.79 4.02 19.94
C ASP A 93 -29.97 3.92 18.95
N PHE A 94 -29.67 3.85 17.65
CA PHE A 94 -30.66 3.83 16.55
C PHE A 94 -30.63 2.54 15.74
N LEU A 95 -29.81 1.57 16.13
CA LEU A 95 -29.75 0.27 15.44
C LEU A 95 -31.05 -0.50 15.68
N ASP A 96 -31.58 -1.09 14.61
CA ASP A 96 -32.60 -2.12 14.72
C ASP A 96 -32.01 -3.45 15.19
N GLU A 97 -32.86 -4.43 15.48
CA GLU A 97 -32.43 -5.75 16.01
C GLU A 97 -31.47 -6.47 15.07
N GLU A 98 -31.67 -6.39 13.75
CA GLU A 98 -30.81 -7.04 12.76
C GLU A 98 -29.43 -6.39 12.74
N SER A 99 -29.37 -5.06 12.65
CA SER A 99 -28.10 -4.31 12.65
C SER A 99 -27.33 -4.45 13.95
N GLN A 100 -28.02 -4.47 15.09
CA GLN A 100 -27.42 -4.70 16.39
C GLN A 100 -26.82 -6.13 16.46
N THR A 101 -27.58 -7.14 16.05
CA THR A 101 -27.13 -8.54 16.04
C THR A 101 -25.91 -8.72 15.14
N HIS A 102 -25.90 -8.11 13.95
CA HIS A 102 -24.76 -8.15 13.03
C HIS A 102 -23.52 -7.54 13.68
N PHE A 103 -23.64 -6.33 14.25
CA PHE A 103 -22.52 -5.63 14.83
C PHE A 103 -21.95 -6.32 16.07
N ASP A 104 -22.82 -6.87 16.92
CA ASP A 104 -22.42 -7.65 18.10
C ASP A 104 -21.70 -8.94 17.69
N ALA A 105 -22.14 -9.61 16.63
CA ALA A 105 -21.46 -10.78 16.09
C ALA A 105 -20.04 -10.44 15.58
N VAL A 106 -19.88 -9.32 14.86
CA VAL A 106 -18.56 -8.84 14.42
C VAL A 106 -17.63 -8.59 15.62
N ARG A 107 -18.10 -7.87 16.62
CA ARG A 107 -17.34 -7.57 17.84
C ARG A 107 -16.91 -8.84 18.57
N GLN A 108 -17.85 -9.76 18.80
CA GLN A 108 -17.57 -11.01 19.49
C GLN A 108 -16.53 -11.88 18.75
N MET A 109 -16.60 -11.93 17.42
CA MET A 109 -15.62 -12.67 16.62
C MET A 109 -14.23 -12.03 16.71
N LEU A 110 -14.11 -10.69 16.64
CA LEU A 110 -12.84 -9.99 16.80
C LEU A 110 -12.23 -10.25 18.20
N GLU A 111 -13.04 -10.18 19.25
CA GLU A 111 -12.63 -10.50 20.63
C GLU A 111 -12.13 -11.94 20.76
N ASN A 112 -12.85 -12.91 20.19
CA ASN A 112 -12.46 -14.33 20.20
C ASN A 112 -11.14 -14.59 19.44
N LEU A 113 -10.83 -13.77 18.43
CA LEU A 113 -9.58 -13.83 17.67
C LEU A 113 -8.44 -13.00 18.29
N GLY A 114 -8.69 -12.32 19.42
CA GLY A 114 -7.72 -11.48 20.11
C GLY A 114 -7.33 -10.24 19.31
N VAL A 115 -8.24 -9.69 18.52
CA VAL A 115 -8.06 -8.45 17.77
C VAL A 115 -8.65 -7.30 18.58
N ASP A 116 -7.79 -6.45 19.10
CA ASP A 116 -8.20 -5.24 19.81
C ASP A 116 -8.80 -4.21 18.86
N TYR A 117 -9.86 -3.53 19.29
CA TYR A 117 -10.51 -2.48 18.55
C TYR A 117 -11.04 -1.36 19.45
N ILE A 118 -11.27 -0.20 18.86
CA ILE A 118 -11.89 0.97 19.50
C ILE A 118 -13.23 1.21 18.80
N ILE A 119 -14.32 1.26 19.54
CA ILE A 119 -15.59 1.73 19.00
C ILE A 119 -15.50 3.24 18.82
N ASP A 120 -15.63 3.69 17.57
CA ASP A 120 -15.56 5.10 17.20
C ASP A 120 -16.86 5.53 16.53
N THR A 121 -17.82 5.97 17.33
CA THR A 121 -19.15 6.37 16.87
C THR A 121 -19.16 7.62 16.02
N ASN A 122 -18.07 8.39 16.01
CA ASN A 122 -17.90 9.57 15.15
C ASN A 122 -17.28 9.20 13.78
N MET A 123 -16.73 7.99 13.66
CA MET A 123 -16.19 7.54 12.38
C MET A 123 -17.31 7.31 11.37
N VAL A 124 -17.23 8.01 10.26
CA VAL A 124 -18.11 7.88 9.10
C VAL A 124 -17.29 7.68 7.83
N ARG A 125 -17.93 7.25 6.74
CA ARG A 125 -17.26 7.07 5.46
C ARG A 125 -17.63 8.16 4.47
N GLY A 126 -16.69 8.51 3.61
CA GLY A 126 -16.86 9.56 2.59
C GLY A 126 -17.81 9.21 1.47
N LEU A 127 -18.32 8.00 1.40
CA LEU A 127 -19.14 7.47 0.32
C LEU A 127 -20.45 6.88 0.89
N ASP A 128 -21.56 7.20 0.27
CA ASP A 128 -22.90 6.91 0.81
C ASP A 128 -23.36 5.46 0.60
N TYR A 129 -22.57 4.66 -0.14
CA TYR A 129 -22.90 3.26 -0.41
C TYR A 129 -22.60 2.31 0.75
N TYR A 130 -21.88 2.77 1.79
CA TYR A 130 -21.58 1.93 2.94
C TYR A 130 -22.83 1.70 3.82
N ASN A 131 -22.93 0.48 4.35
CA ASN A 131 -23.92 0.06 5.34
C ASN A 131 -23.25 -0.85 6.38
N HIS A 132 -23.95 -1.14 7.49
CA HIS A 132 -23.44 -2.00 8.56
C HIS A 132 -21.99 -1.66 8.95
N THR A 133 -21.12 -2.68 9.07
CA THR A 133 -19.75 -2.55 9.56
C THR A 133 -18.90 -1.62 8.71
N ILE A 134 -18.26 -0.66 9.34
CA ILE A 134 -17.19 0.18 8.80
C ILE A 134 -15.98 0.13 9.71
N PHE A 135 -14.78 0.28 9.15
CA PHE A 135 -13.55 0.25 9.92
C PHE A 135 -12.45 1.11 9.32
N GLU A 136 -11.53 1.53 10.19
CA GLU A 136 -10.28 2.19 9.81
C GLU A 136 -9.12 1.66 10.66
N PHE A 137 -7.99 1.40 10.01
CA PHE A 137 -6.72 1.23 10.70
C PHE A 137 -5.99 2.57 10.74
N ILE A 138 -5.73 3.05 11.94
CA ILE A 138 -5.14 4.37 12.19
C ILE A 138 -3.84 4.18 12.94
N THR A 139 -2.80 4.89 12.53
CA THR A 139 -1.53 5.03 13.26
C THR A 139 -1.22 6.49 13.49
N GLU A 140 -0.42 6.78 14.51
CA GLU A 140 0.05 8.14 14.79
C GLU A 140 1.44 8.35 14.19
N ILE A 141 1.61 9.42 13.45
CA ILE A 141 2.90 9.86 12.92
C ILE A 141 3.11 11.33 13.28
N GLU A 142 4.16 11.62 14.03
CA GLU A 142 4.53 12.99 14.44
C GLU A 142 3.36 13.74 15.14
N GLY A 143 2.58 13.04 15.97
CA GLY A 143 1.45 13.62 16.70
C GLY A 143 0.16 13.79 15.88
N ASN A 144 0.11 13.23 14.68
CA ASN A 144 -1.07 13.27 13.82
C ASN A 144 -1.59 11.86 13.51
N ASP A 145 -2.89 11.69 13.63
CA ASP A 145 -3.56 10.46 13.23
C ASP A 145 -3.54 10.32 11.70
N LEU A 146 -3.14 9.16 11.23
CA LEU A 146 -3.06 8.82 9.83
C LEU A 146 -3.78 7.50 9.54
N THR A 147 -4.86 7.55 8.79
CA THR A 147 -5.56 6.35 8.32
C THR A 147 -4.72 5.63 7.28
N VAL A 148 -4.36 4.39 7.58
CA VAL A 148 -3.53 3.51 6.73
C VAL A 148 -4.39 2.73 5.74
N CYS A 149 -5.48 2.16 6.28
CA CYS A 149 -6.41 1.29 5.57
C CYS A 149 -7.81 1.57 6.08
N ALA A 150 -8.80 1.55 5.21
CA ALA A 150 -10.17 1.82 5.60
C ALA A 150 -11.17 1.10 4.68
N GLY A 151 -12.26 0.63 5.25
CA GLY A 151 -13.23 -0.15 4.51
C GLY A 151 -14.56 -0.32 5.23
N GLY A 152 -15.33 -1.28 4.76
CA GLY A 152 -16.62 -1.61 5.32
C GLY A 152 -17.52 -2.39 4.37
N ARG A 153 -18.78 -2.55 4.77
CA ARG A 153 -19.82 -3.27 4.02
C ARG A 153 -20.56 -2.32 3.07
N TYR A 154 -20.88 -2.81 1.88
CA TYR A 154 -21.52 -2.03 0.81
C TYR A 154 -22.49 -2.90 -0.01
N ASP A 155 -23.46 -3.53 0.66
CA ASP A 155 -24.35 -4.53 0.07
C ASP A 155 -25.23 -3.99 -1.06
N GLY A 156 -25.61 -2.70 -1.03
CA GLY A 156 -26.41 -2.08 -2.06
C GLY A 156 -25.64 -1.59 -3.31
N LEU A 157 -24.31 -1.68 -3.34
CA LEU A 157 -23.51 -1.05 -4.39
C LEU A 157 -23.72 -1.70 -5.76
N VAL A 158 -23.81 -3.02 -5.83
CA VAL A 158 -24.02 -3.74 -7.10
C VAL A 158 -25.39 -3.43 -7.68
N ALA A 159 -26.44 -3.41 -6.83
CA ALA A 159 -27.79 -3.04 -7.24
C ALA A 159 -27.90 -1.58 -7.70
N TYR A 160 -27.14 -0.66 -7.06
CA TYR A 160 -27.07 0.73 -7.49
C TYR A 160 -26.56 0.89 -8.94
N PHE A 161 -25.66 0.01 -9.40
CA PHE A 161 -25.18 -0.04 -10.78
C PHE A 161 -26.03 -0.94 -11.70
N GLY A 162 -27.22 -1.36 -11.27
CA GLY A 162 -28.17 -2.15 -12.08
C GLY A 162 -27.89 -3.66 -12.08
N GLY A 163 -27.03 -4.14 -11.20
CA GLY A 163 -26.82 -5.58 -10.96
C GLY A 163 -27.80 -6.17 -9.95
N PRO A 164 -27.70 -7.47 -9.65
CA PRO A 164 -28.52 -8.09 -8.62
C PRO A 164 -28.11 -7.62 -7.21
N GLU A 165 -29.02 -7.73 -6.24
CA GLU A 165 -28.68 -7.58 -4.82
C GLU A 165 -27.51 -8.48 -4.46
N THR A 166 -26.40 -7.87 -4.03
CA THR A 166 -25.16 -8.61 -3.77
C THR A 166 -24.43 -8.00 -2.57
N ALA A 167 -24.32 -8.79 -1.53
CA ALA A 167 -23.54 -8.38 -0.35
C ALA A 167 -22.07 -8.20 -0.71
N GLY A 168 -21.46 -7.15 -0.19
CA GLY A 168 -20.05 -6.81 -0.44
C GLY A 168 -19.38 -6.25 0.80
N PHE A 169 -18.14 -6.68 1.04
CA PHE A 169 -17.28 -6.13 2.07
C PHE A 169 -15.85 -6.01 1.53
N GLY A 170 -15.16 -4.93 1.85
CA GLY A 170 -13.79 -4.73 1.39
C GLY A 170 -13.17 -3.46 1.92
N PHE A 171 -11.91 -3.23 1.55
CA PHE A 171 -11.16 -2.05 1.97
C PHE A 171 -10.25 -1.51 0.86
N GLY A 172 -9.81 -0.28 1.05
CA GLY A 172 -8.73 0.33 0.30
C GLY A 172 -7.60 0.75 1.22
N LEU A 173 -6.39 0.72 0.70
CA LEU A 173 -5.22 1.28 1.37
C LEU A 173 -4.39 2.14 0.40
N GLY A 174 -3.77 3.20 0.94
CA GLY A 174 -2.90 4.08 0.15
C GLY A 174 -1.47 3.56 0.19
N VAL A 175 -0.95 3.05 -0.94
CA VAL A 175 0.41 2.50 -1.02
C VAL A 175 1.46 3.55 -0.67
N GLU A 176 1.33 4.78 -1.17
CA GLU A 176 2.25 5.88 -0.87
C GLU A 176 2.24 6.25 0.61
N ARG A 177 1.05 6.21 1.23
CA ARG A 177 0.89 6.47 2.66
C ARG A 177 1.54 5.36 3.50
N LEU A 178 1.38 4.11 3.06
CA LEU A 178 2.02 2.95 3.66
C LEU A 178 3.55 3.07 3.63
N LEU A 179 4.12 3.41 2.46
CA LEU A 179 5.57 3.62 2.30
C LEU A 179 6.07 4.77 3.17
N LEU A 180 5.33 5.88 3.27
CA LEU A 180 5.66 7.00 4.15
C LEU A 180 5.71 6.56 5.63
N ILE A 181 4.75 5.74 6.07
CA ILE A 181 4.72 5.23 7.45
C ILE A 181 5.93 4.33 7.72
N LEU A 182 6.22 3.40 6.82
CA LEU A 182 7.39 2.51 6.93
C LEU A 182 8.70 3.31 7.02
N GLU A 183 8.86 4.32 6.18
CA GLU A 183 10.02 5.22 6.21
C GLU A 183 10.12 5.96 7.55
N LYS A 184 9.03 6.58 8.01
CA LYS A 184 8.99 7.33 9.28
C LYS A 184 9.24 6.45 10.50
N GLN A 185 8.81 5.19 10.46
CA GLN A 185 9.06 4.21 11.51
C GLN A 185 10.43 3.54 11.40
N GLY A 186 11.22 3.84 10.36
CA GLY A 186 12.55 3.27 10.13
C GLY A 186 12.52 1.77 9.79
N VAL A 187 11.42 1.28 9.23
CA VAL A 187 11.30 -0.11 8.79
C VAL A 187 12.13 -0.30 7.53
N ALA A 188 13.16 -1.13 7.61
CA ALA A 188 13.99 -1.47 6.47
C ALA A 188 13.21 -2.38 5.51
N LEU A 189 13.00 -1.92 4.29
CA LEU A 189 12.45 -2.78 3.24
C LEU A 189 13.56 -3.70 2.72
N PRO A 190 13.29 -5.00 2.52
CA PRO A 190 14.29 -5.95 1.99
C PRO A 190 14.44 -5.77 0.48
N ILE A 191 14.65 -4.52 0.04
CA ILE A 191 14.85 -4.18 -1.37
C ILE A 191 16.34 -3.98 -1.60
N GLU A 192 16.95 -4.95 -2.25
CA GLU A 192 18.31 -4.80 -2.75
C GLU A 192 18.25 -4.03 -4.09
N ASN A 193 18.66 -2.76 -4.07
CA ASN A 193 18.72 -1.90 -5.26
C ASN A 193 19.98 -2.15 -6.10
N ALA A 194 20.89 -3.00 -5.64
CA ALA A 194 22.11 -3.32 -6.34
C ALA A 194 21.83 -4.04 -7.66
N LEU A 195 22.52 -3.64 -8.71
CA LEU A 195 22.56 -4.39 -9.97
C LEU A 195 23.47 -5.61 -9.81
N ASP A 196 23.12 -6.71 -10.44
CA ASP A 196 24.03 -7.85 -10.54
C ASP A 196 25.11 -7.57 -11.57
N VAL A 197 24.74 -6.93 -12.68
CA VAL A 197 25.68 -6.66 -13.80
C VAL A 197 25.48 -5.25 -14.36
N TYR A 198 26.58 -4.54 -14.52
CA TYR A 198 26.61 -3.32 -15.33
C TYR A 198 27.53 -3.52 -16.55
N ILE A 199 27.03 -3.21 -17.76
CA ILE A 199 27.81 -3.28 -18.98
C ILE A 199 28.22 -1.86 -19.41
N ALA A 200 29.50 -1.57 -19.30
CA ALA A 200 30.09 -0.35 -19.83
C ALA A 200 30.47 -0.56 -21.30
N VAL A 201 30.04 0.35 -22.18
CA VAL A 201 30.15 0.21 -23.63
C VAL A 201 31.16 1.21 -24.18
N LEU A 202 32.05 0.75 -25.03
CA LEU A 202 33.06 1.56 -25.70
C LEU A 202 32.94 1.43 -27.22
N GLY A 203 32.61 2.53 -27.87
CA GLY A 203 32.44 2.59 -29.33
C GLY A 203 31.03 2.17 -29.81
N ASP A 204 30.68 2.64 -30.98
CA ASP A 204 29.34 2.41 -31.56
C ASP A 204 29.14 0.95 -32.02
N GLY A 205 30.20 0.29 -32.43
CA GLY A 205 30.16 -1.12 -32.89
C GLY A 205 29.77 -2.11 -31.79
N ALA A 206 29.97 -1.76 -30.50
CA ALA A 206 29.61 -2.61 -29.37
C ALA A 206 28.16 -2.43 -28.90
N ASN A 207 27.45 -1.40 -29.34
CA ASN A 207 26.12 -1.03 -28.81
C ASN A 207 25.08 -2.13 -29.01
N VAL A 208 25.01 -2.74 -30.17
CA VAL A 208 24.02 -3.80 -30.46
C VAL A 208 24.29 -5.01 -29.57
N LYS A 209 25.54 -5.44 -29.49
CA LYS A 209 25.96 -6.60 -28.70
C LYS A 209 25.73 -6.38 -27.19
N ALA A 210 26.00 -5.19 -26.71
CA ALA A 210 25.72 -4.82 -25.32
C ALA A 210 24.21 -4.90 -24.97
N LEU A 211 23.34 -4.49 -25.90
CA LEU A 211 21.88 -4.61 -25.71
C LEU A 211 21.44 -6.07 -25.69
N GLU A 212 21.96 -6.89 -26.61
CA GLU A 212 21.69 -8.34 -26.66
C GLU A 212 22.09 -9.01 -25.32
N LEU A 213 23.29 -8.70 -24.81
CA LEU A 213 23.77 -9.24 -23.53
C LEU A 213 22.91 -8.82 -22.33
N VAL A 214 22.54 -7.53 -22.24
CA VAL A 214 21.64 -7.07 -21.18
C VAL A 214 20.31 -7.81 -21.21
N GLN A 215 19.74 -8.01 -22.40
CA GLN A 215 18.48 -8.74 -22.52
C GLN A 215 18.64 -10.24 -22.16
N ALA A 216 19.71 -10.87 -22.57
CA ALA A 216 20.00 -12.26 -22.22
C ALA A 216 20.20 -12.44 -20.69
N LEU A 217 20.89 -11.51 -20.03
CA LEU A 217 21.06 -11.51 -18.59
C LEU A 217 19.73 -11.31 -17.85
N ARG A 218 18.89 -10.38 -18.32
CA ARG A 218 17.57 -10.15 -17.75
C ARG A 218 16.63 -11.36 -17.91
N GLN A 219 16.71 -12.07 -19.04
CA GLN A 219 15.97 -13.32 -19.25
C GLN A 219 16.42 -14.45 -18.31
N GLN A 220 17.68 -14.44 -17.88
CA GLN A 220 18.21 -15.34 -16.85
C GLN A 220 17.88 -14.90 -15.41
N GLY A 221 17.14 -13.78 -15.22
CA GLY A 221 16.73 -13.26 -13.91
C GLY A 221 17.71 -12.28 -13.26
N PHE A 222 18.82 -11.92 -13.90
CA PHE A 222 19.78 -10.97 -13.35
C PHE A 222 19.33 -9.53 -13.53
N LYS A 223 19.58 -8.68 -12.52
CA LYS A 223 19.40 -7.24 -12.61
C LYS A 223 20.56 -6.63 -13.39
N ALA A 224 20.39 -6.49 -14.69
CA ALA A 224 21.42 -6.01 -15.60
C ALA A 224 21.07 -4.65 -16.21
N GLU A 225 22.07 -3.76 -16.36
CA GLU A 225 21.92 -2.45 -16.96
C GLU A 225 23.16 -2.08 -17.79
N ARG A 226 23.01 -1.08 -18.67
CA ARG A 226 24.09 -0.52 -19.49
C ARG A 226 23.97 0.99 -19.63
N ASP A 227 25.00 1.63 -20.19
CA ASP A 227 24.91 3.04 -20.58
C ASP A 227 24.12 3.18 -21.90
N TYR A 228 23.11 4.04 -21.89
CA TYR A 228 22.33 4.43 -23.07
C TYR A 228 22.65 5.84 -23.58
N LEU A 229 23.53 6.56 -22.89
CA LEU A 229 23.84 7.97 -23.19
C LEU A 229 25.16 8.16 -23.94
N ASN A 230 25.84 7.07 -24.34
CA ASN A 230 27.14 7.07 -24.99
C ASN A 230 28.19 7.89 -24.22
N ARG A 231 28.16 7.81 -22.88
CA ARG A 231 29.08 8.52 -22.00
C ARG A 231 30.48 7.90 -22.04
N LYS A 232 31.49 8.72 -21.69
CA LYS A 232 32.86 8.20 -21.53
C LYS A 232 32.92 7.12 -20.43
N LEU A 233 33.79 6.11 -20.56
CA LEU A 233 33.93 4.99 -19.62
C LEU A 233 34.00 5.42 -18.15
N LYS A 234 34.73 6.50 -17.83
CA LYS A 234 34.80 7.01 -16.46
C LYS A 234 33.42 7.38 -15.89
N ALA A 235 32.51 7.91 -16.69
CA ALA A 235 31.17 8.25 -16.28
C ALA A 235 30.28 6.98 -16.14
N GLN A 236 30.49 5.99 -17.02
CA GLN A 236 29.80 4.71 -16.95
C GLN A 236 30.21 3.92 -15.69
N PHE A 237 31.49 3.89 -15.35
CA PHE A 237 31.97 3.26 -14.12
C PHE A 237 31.38 3.93 -12.87
N LYS A 238 31.30 5.27 -12.86
CA LYS A 238 30.62 5.98 -11.78
C LYS A 238 29.14 5.59 -11.68
N SER A 239 28.48 5.33 -12.80
CA SER A 239 27.09 4.83 -12.77
C SER A 239 27.01 3.41 -12.22
N ALA A 240 27.94 2.52 -12.57
CA ALA A 240 28.01 1.20 -11.96
C ALA A 240 28.17 1.26 -10.44
N ASP A 241 28.98 2.21 -9.93
CA ASP A 241 29.15 2.45 -8.50
C ASP A 241 27.85 2.98 -7.86
N VAL A 242 27.17 3.95 -8.52
CA VAL A 242 25.89 4.51 -8.01
C VAL A 242 24.81 3.45 -7.93
N PHE A 243 24.75 2.54 -8.91
CA PHE A 243 23.84 1.41 -8.92
C PHE A 243 24.31 0.23 -8.05
N ALA A 244 25.43 0.39 -7.33
CA ALA A 244 26.04 -0.67 -6.52
C ALA A 244 26.17 -1.99 -7.28
N ALA A 245 26.55 -1.93 -8.57
CA ALA A 245 26.65 -3.11 -9.42
C ALA A 245 27.67 -4.11 -8.87
N LYS A 246 27.23 -5.36 -8.67
CA LYS A 246 28.08 -6.44 -8.15
C LYS A 246 29.20 -6.78 -9.12
N THR A 247 28.87 -6.83 -10.40
CA THR A 247 29.83 -7.11 -11.49
C THR A 247 29.81 -6.04 -12.57
N LEU A 248 30.95 -5.86 -13.22
CA LEU A 248 31.17 -4.93 -14.32
C LEU A 248 31.73 -5.67 -15.51
N ILE A 249 31.15 -5.42 -16.66
CA ILE A 249 31.65 -5.86 -17.97
C ILE A 249 31.99 -4.62 -18.78
N THR A 250 33.20 -4.56 -19.34
CA THR A 250 33.56 -3.55 -20.34
C THR A 250 33.54 -4.18 -21.71
N LEU A 251 32.69 -3.68 -22.58
CA LEU A 251 32.48 -4.20 -23.92
C LEU A 251 32.87 -3.14 -24.98
N GLY A 252 33.91 -3.39 -25.69
CA GLY A 252 34.38 -2.62 -26.86
C GLY A 252 34.31 -3.46 -28.14
N GLU A 253 34.76 -2.89 -29.23
CA GLU A 253 34.81 -3.57 -30.55
C GLU A 253 35.72 -4.80 -30.51
N SER A 254 36.85 -4.74 -29.82
CA SER A 254 37.78 -5.86 -29.64
C SER A 254 37.17 -7.05 -28.93
N GLU A 255 36.35 -6.81 -27.92
CA GLU A 255 35.63 -7.86 -27.17
C GLU A 255 34.53 -8.48 -28.03
N VAL A 256 33.86 -7.66 -28.87
CA VAL A 256 32.85 -8.16 -29.83
C VAL A 256 33.50 -9.02 -30.91
N GLU A 257 34.64 -8.60 -31.49
CA GLU A 257 35.36 -9.32 -32.50
C GLU A 257 35.96 -10.63 -32.01
N SER A 258 36.57 -10.61 -30.81
CA SER A 258 37.17 -11.81 -30.22
C SER A 258 36.14 -12.77 -29.62
N GLY A 259 34.93 -12.31 -29.34
CA GLY A 259 33.91 -13.06 -28.62
C GLY A 259 34.24 -13.31 -27.15
N GLN A 260 35.25 -12.65 -26.60
CA GLN A 260 35.74 -12.82 -25.22
C GLN A 260 35.67 -11.50 -24.48
N VAL A 261 35.30 -11.58 -23.22
CA VAL A 261 35.19 -10.39 -22.36
C VAL A 261 35.60 -10.70 -20.93
N THR A 262 36.02 -9.69 -20.19
CA THR A 262 36.35 -9.82 -18.77
C THR A 262 35.14 -9.37 -17.94
N VAL A 263 34.70 -10.24 -17.03
CA VAL A 263 33.72 -9.93 -15.99
C VAL A 263 34.48 -9.67 -14.70
N LYS A 264 34.28 -8.51 -14.14
CA LYS A 264 34.97 -8.04 -12.94
C LYS A 264 34.02 -7.96 -11.75
N ASN A 265 34.43 -8.54 -10.62
CA ASN A 265 33.79 -8.30 -9.32
C ASN A 265 34.14 -6.88 -8.84
N ASN A 266 33.16 -6.02 -8.63
CA ASN A 266 33.41 -4.64 -8.21
C ASN A 266 33.88 -4.51 -6.76
N GLN A 267 33.63 -5.50 -5.92
CA GLN A 267 34.02 -5.50 -4.50
C GLN A 267 35.45 -6.05 -4.31
N THR A 268 35.69 -7.28 -4.77
CA THR A 268 36.99 -7.98 -4.59
C THR A 268 38.04 -7.59 -5.63
N ARG A 269 37.60 -7.02 -6.77
CA ARG A 269 38.40 -6.72 -7.96
C ARG A 269 38.89 -7.96 -8.71
N GLU A 270 38.41 -9.13 -8.35
CA GLU A 270 38.67 -10.35 -9.11
C GLU A 270 38.06 -10.28 -10.50
N GLU A 271 38.76 -10.87 -11.47
CA GLU A 271 38.40 -10.83 -12.88
C GLU A 271 38.39 -12.23 -13.45
N VAL A 272 37.38 -12.53 -14.27
CA VAL A 272 37.25 -13.80 -14.98
C VAL A 272 37.04 -13.50 -16.46
N GLN A 273 37.87 -14.09 -17.33
CA GLN A 273 37.70 -14.01 -18.77
C GLN A 273 36.74 -15.11 -19.23
N VAL A 274 35.72 -14.73 -20.00
CA VAL A 274 34.65 -15.63 -20.46
C VAL A 274 34.20 -15.29 -21.88
N SER A 275 33.55 -16.23 -22.55
CA SER A 275 32.96 -15.94 -23.86
C SER A 275 31.64 -15.16 -23.71
N LEU A 276 31.33 -14.32 -24.69
CA LEU A 276 30.03 -13.63 -24.79
C LEU A 276 28.87 -14.64 -24.87
N GLU A 277 29.11 -15.81 -25.46
CA GLU A 277 28.14 -16.88 -25.53
C GLU A 277 27.80 -17.44 -24.12
N THR A 278 28.84 -17.70 -23.31
CA THR A 278 28.63 -18.17 -21.91
C THR A 278 27.80 -17.19 -21.11
N ILE A 279 28.07 -15.87 -21.24
CA ILE A 279 27.26 -14.85 -20.56
C ILE A 279 25.81 -14.92 -21.00
N SER A 280 25.57 -15.09 -22.30
CA SER A 280 24.21 -15.12 -22.84
C SER A 280 23.44 -16.39 -22.47
N GLN A 281 24.10 -17.51 -22.22
CA GLN A 281 23.46 -18.80 -21.97
C GLN A 281 23.41 -19.20 -20.49
N ASN A 282 24.47 -18.94 -19.73
CA ASN A 282 24.61 -19.39 -18.36
C ASN A 282 25.53 -18.46 -17.54
N PHE A 283 25.02 -17.30 -17.17
CA PHE A 283 25.79 -16.35 -16.36
C PHE A 283 25.90 -16.76 -14.89
N SER A 284 25.02 -17.64 -14.40
CA SER A 284 25.03 -18.09 -13.00
C SER A 284 26.37 -18.70 -12.58
N GLU A 285 26.99 -19.55 -13.44
CA GLU A 285 28.30 -20.12 -13.14
C GLU A 285 29.41 -19.06 -12.99
N ILE A 286 29.35 -17.99 -13.79
CA ILE A 286 30.34 -16.91 -13.73
C ILE A 286 30.13 -16.11 -12.43
N PHE A 287 28.86 -15.83 -12.11
CA PHE A 287 28.45 -15.08 -10.94
C PHE A 287 28.87 -15.81 -9.64
N GLU A 288 28.68 -17.13 -9.59
CA GLU A 288 29.12 -17.98 -8.48
C GLU A 288 30.65 -18.03 -8.35
N LYS A 289 31.40 -18.16 -9.47
CA LYS A 289 32.86 -18.12 -9.47
C LYS A 289 33.42 -16.79 -8.94
N LEU A 290 32.66 -15.69 -9.09
CA LEU A 290 33.00 -14.37 -8.55
C LEU A 290 32.53 -14.18 -7.11
N GLY A 291 32.01 -15.23 -6.44
CA GLY A 291 31.62 -15.21 -5.02
C GLY A 291 30.21 -14.72 -4.72
N PHE A 292 29.34 -14.63 -5.74
CA PHE A 292 27.95 -14.25 -5.55
C PHE A 292 27.05 -15.49 -5.70
N TYR A 293 25.96 -15.53 -4.93
CA TYR A 293 24.98 -16.61 -5.04
C TYR A 293 23.68 -16.06 -5.65
N THR A 294 23.08 -16.81 -6.56
CA THR A 294 21.72 -16.57 -7.07
C THR A 294 20.73 -17.03 -6.00
N GLN A 295 19.83 -16.14 -5.60
CA GLN A 295 18.72 -16.47 -4.68
C GLN A 295 17.64 -17.26 -5.38
#